data_7b1a46e53ee0810370b06148410d4524
#
_entry.id   7b1a46e53ee0810370b06148410d4524
#
_cell.length_a   1.000
_cell.length_b   1.000
_cell.length_c   1.000
_cell.angle_alpha   90.00
_cell.angle_beta   90.00
_cell.angle_gamma   90.00
#
_symmetry.space_group_name_H-M   'P 1'
#
loop_
_entity.id
_entity.type
_entity.pdbx_description
1 polymer ?
#
loop_
_entity_poly.entity_id
_entity_poly.type
_entity_poly.pdbx_seq_one_letter_code
_entity_poly.pdbx_strand_id
1 'polypeptide(L)'
;TGGQVVEGSPAAANGVYTAGDDAYPQITTNNIKGKYVITNSVLRNGWSDGIYLMGGQAIIAGNTFAANGYDGAEAVNVKAGCTVDVAGNIMFSPNTNGLKLSSSGQSETRGQAKVQAYNNTIVNAGWRRDGEKGGCVYAEKNVLANVFNNLMVNCKFRAMTPSFKNPNDPEEGYSDQSVIDYNFYASGSQKSDIVYEEESGVAYAWAGYNYEHKNYNSGVVDVHSIIATENDLKDPLFENFAVNEVALTEYVYDEGWDFHVKSGSPVLAGANSGTDANLVPYF
;
A
#
# COMPACT_ATOMS: atom_id res chain seq x y z
N THR A 1 -13.29 14.69 4.24
CA THR A 1 -13.86 15.29 5.44
C THR A 1 -14.33 14.22 6.39
N GLY A 2 -13.75 13.46 6.97
CA GLY A 2 -14.43 12.40 7.70
C GLY A 2 -13.80 11.99 8.98
N GLY A 3 -13.21 12.68 9.58
CA GLY A 3 -12.74 12.18 10.75
C GLY A 3 -13.18 13.03 11.96
N GLN A 4 -13.21 12.51 13.23
CA GLN A 4 -13.51 13.21 14.45
C GLN A 4 -12.23 13.76 15.07
N VAL A 5 -12.06 15.00 15.22
CA VAL A 5 -10.93 15.59 15.93
C VAL A 5 -11.22 15.52 17.42
N VAL A 6 -10.33 14.89 18.17
CA VAL A 6 -10.39 14.90 19.63
C VAL A 6 -9.49 16.03 20.13
N GLU A 7 -10.08 17.00 20.78
CA GLU A 7 -9.37 18.14 21.35
C GLU A 7 -8.28 17.68 22.32
N GLY A 8 -7.12 18.29 22.21
CA GLY A 8 -5.97 17.96 23.06
C GLY A 8 -5.11 16.79 22.61
N SER A 9 -5.48 16.08 21.53
CA SER A 9 -4.60 15.08 20.95
C SER A 9 -3.51 15.71 20.08
N PRO A 10 -2.35 15.08 19.91
CA PRO A 10 -1.31 15.56 18.98
C PRO A 10 -1.84 15.72 17.55
N ALA A 11 -2.79 14.92 17.18
CA ALA A 11 -3.43 14.93 15.89
C ALA A 11 -4.40 16.11 15.72
N ALA A 12 -5.07 16.57 16.79
CA ALA A 12 -5.94 17.73 16.75
C ALA A 12 -5.18 18.99 16.35
N ALA A 13 -3.96 19.15 16.80
CA ALA A 13 -3.11 20.29 16.45
C ALA A 13 -2.81 20.38 14.96
N ASN A 14 -2.90 19.29 14.23
CA ASN A 14 -2.64 19.20 12.79
C ASN A 14 -3.93 19.08 11.95
N GLY A 15 -5.08 19.31 12.55
CA GLY A 15 -6.36 19.11 11.89
C GLY A 15 -6.66 17.62 11.62
N VAL A 16 -6.13 16.76 12.43
CA VAL A 16 -6.17 15.32 12.28
C VAL A 16 -7.01 14.68 13.38
N TYR A 17 -7.49 13.56 13.07
CA TYR A 17 -8.37 12.69 13.78
C TYR A 17 -7.71 11.81 14.80
N THR A 18 -8.15 11.83 16.01
CA THR A 18 -7.96 10.71 16.93
C THR A 18 -9.22 10.45 17.71
N ALA A 19 -9.55 9.22 17.95
CA ALA A 19 -10.19 8.86 19.18
C ALA A 19 -9.16 8.20 20.09
N GLY A 20 -9.47 8.13 21.32
CA GLY A 20 -8.55 7.70 22.38
C GLY A 20 -8.06 6.26 22.32
N ASP A 21 -8.37 5.53 21.27
CA ASP A 21 -7.89 4.20 20.97
C ASP A 21 -7.42 4.18 19.51
N ASP A 22 -6.50 3.35 19.19
CA ASP A 22 -5.79 3.16 17.93
C ASP A 22 -6.65 3.01 16.66
N ALA A 23 -7.95 3.13 16.75
CA ALA A 23 -8.91 2.56 15.82
C ALA A 23 -9.71 3.57 14.99
N TYR A 24 -9.30 4.83 14.90
CA TYR A 24 -10.13 5.79 14.16
C TYR A 24 -9.50 6.22 12.84
N PRO A 25 -9.83 5.50 11.77
CA PRO A 25 -9.51 5.92 10.42
C PRO A 25 -10.25 7.22 10.07
N GLN A 26 -9.72 7.97 9.10
CA GLN A 26 -10.37 9.18 8.63
C GLN A 26 -11.71 8.86 7.95
N ILE A 27 -11.78 7.73 7.25
CA ILE A 27 -13.01 7.18 6.68
C ILE A 27 -13.10 5.71 7.06
N THR A 28 -14.25 5.29 7.58
CA THR A 28 -14.51 3.87 7.85
C THR A 28 -15.87 3.44 7.35
N THR A 29 -15.96 2.19 6.94
CA THR A 29 -17.19 1.54 6.54
C THR A 29 -17.35 0.21 7.25
N ASN A 30 -18.59 -0.18 7.51
CA ASN A 30 -18.92 -1.46 8.13
C ASN A 30 -20.23 -2.04 7.56
N ASN A 31 -20.55 -1.76 6.32
CA ASN A 31 -21.81 -2.20 5.69
C ASN A 31 -21.51 -3.05 4.47
N ILE A 32 -21.73 -4.36 4.56
CA ILE A 32 -21.52 -5.33 3.48
C ILE A 32 -22.37 -5.05 2.21
N LYS A 33 -23.44 -4.27 2.34
CA LYS A 33 -24.31 -3.84 1.23
C LYS A 33 -24.01 -2.41 0.79
N GLY A 34 -23.08 -1.75 1.46
CA GLY A 34 -22.71 -0.36 1.17
C GLY A 34 -22.05 -0.22 -0.19
N LYS A 35 -22.24 0.95 -0.79
CA LYS A 35 -21.52 1.37 -2.00
C LYS A 35 -20.88 2.71 -1.73
N TYR A 36 -19.57 2.79 -1.97
CA TYR A 36 -18.75 3.94 -1.58
C TYR A 36 -17.97 4.43 -2.79
N VAL A 37 -17.96 5.73 -2.99
CA VAL A 37 -17.11 6.38 -3.99
C VAL A 37 -16.32 7.47 -3.26
N ILE A 38 -15.01 7.29 -3.19
CA ILE A 38 -14.09 8.20 -2.50
C ILE A 38 -13.06 8.62 -3.53
N THR A 39 -13.22 9.84 -4.03
CA THR A 39 -12.40 10.32 -5.15
C THR A 39 -11.92 11.76 -4.94
N ASN A 40 -10.80 12.10 -5.57
CA ASN A 40 -10.26 13.45 -5.67
C ASN A 40 -10.19 14.19 -4.32
N SER A 41 -9.80 13.46 -3.29
CA SER A 41 -9.75 13.95 -1.92
C SER A 41 -8.33 13.88 -1.37
N VAL A 42 -8.03 14.77 -0.42
CA VAL A 42 -6.76 14.75 0.32
C VAL A 42 -7.03 14.27 1.74
N LEU A 43 -6.44 13.13 2.10
CA LEU A 43 -6.50 12.52 3.43
C LEU A 43 -5.10 12.52 4.03
N ARG A 44 -4.85 13.40 4.96
CA ARG A 44 -3.50 13.57 5.52
C ARG A 44 -3.48 13.58 7.04
N ASN A 45 -2.32 13.21 7.58
CA ASN A 45 -2.03 13.27 9.00
C ASN A 45 -3.08 12.54 9.87
N GLY A 46 -3.70 11.48 9.38
CA GLY A 46 -4.61 10.66 10.18
C GLY A 46 -3.85 9.91 11.29
N TRP A 47 -4.44 9.80 12.46
CA TRP A 47 -3.82 9.03 13.55
C TRP A 47 -3.76 7.54 13.23
N SER A 48 -4.79 7.05 12.60
CA SER A 48 -4.93 5.68 12.12
C SER A 48 -4.96 5.64 10.59
N ASP A 49 -5.66 4.69 10.00
CA ASP A 49 -5.78 4.54 8.55
C ASP A 49 -6.41 5.78 7.89
N GLY A 50 -6.01 6.08 6.68
CA GLY A 50 -6.75 7.04 5.87
C GLY A 50 -8.15 6.51 5.59
N ILE A 51 -8.25 5.29 5.06
CA ILE A 51 -9.52 4.58 4.79
C ILE A 51 -9.45 3.17 5.36
N TYR A 52 -10.46 2.78 6.13
CA TYR A 52 -10.63 1.43 6.65
C TYR A 52 -11.97 0.84 6.20
N LEU A 53 -11.93 -0.15 5.32
CA LEU A 53 -13.12 -0.78 4.76
C LEU A 53 -13.37 -2.15 5.40
N MET A 54 -14.56 -2.34 5.95
CA MET A 54 -15.03 -3.59 6.54
C MET A 54 -16.27 -4.14 5.84
N GLY A 55 -16.29 -4.14 4.55
CA GLY A 55 -17.37 -4.67 3.72
C GLY A 55 -17.95 -3.65 2.74
N GLY A 56 -18.67 -4.17 1.74
CA GLY A 56 -19.30 -3.39 0.70
C GLY A 56 -18.46 -3.25 -0.57
N GLN A 57 -18.97 -2.45 -1.48
CA GLN A 57 -18.34 -2.13 -2.76
C GLN A 57 -17.74 -0.74 -2.70
N ALA A 58 -16.52 -0.55 -3.18
CA ALA A 58 -15.90 0.76 -3.15
C ALA A 58 -15.07 1.07 -4.40
N ILE A 59 -15.09 2.34 -4.80
CA ILE A 59 -14.11 2.95 -5.69
C ILE A 59 -13.33 3.98 -4.88
N ILE A 60 -12.02 3.80 -4.80
CA ILE A 60 -11.09 4.72 -4.14
C ILE A 60 -10.12 5.19 -5.22
N ALA A 61 -10.35 6.38 -5.79
CA ALA A 61 -9.60 6.78 -6.96
C ALA A 61 -9.19 8.27 -6.97
N GLY A 62 -7.97 8.52 -7.44
CA GLY A 62 -7.46 9.89 -7.60
C GLY A 62 -7.31 10.66 -6.29
N ASN A 63 -7.13 9.97 -5.16
CA ASN A 63 -6.93 10.60 -3.87
C ASN A 63 -5.44 10.79 -3.56
N THR A 64 -5.15 11.76 -2.70
CA THR A 64 -3.83 11.92 -2.09
C THR A 64 -3.92 11.56 -0.62
N PHE A 65 -3.16 10.55 -0.22
CA PHE A 65 -2.93 10.17 1.16
C PHE A 65 -1.54 10.63 1.56
N ALA A 66 -1.44 11.40 2.64
CA ALA A 66 -0.16 11.91 3.08
C ALA A 66 0.03 11.73 4.59
N ALA A 67 1.12 11.07 4.96
CA ALA A 67 1.54 10.88 6.34
C ALA A 67 0.44 10.28 7.25
N ASN A 68 -0.36 9.35 6.74
CA ASN A 68 -1.36 8.63 7.54
C ASN A 68 -0.69 7.69 8.54
N GLY A 69 -1.30 7.54 9.71
CA GLY A 69 -0.83 6.72 10.82
C GLY A 69 0.22 7.40 11.71
N TYR A 70 0.02 7.27 13.02
CA TYR A 70 0.99 7.69 14.04
C TYR A 70 1.73 6.48 14.61
N ASP A 71 1.00 5.47 15.05
CA ASP A 71 1.54 4.22 15.60
C ASP A 71 0.98 3.00 14.85
N GLY A 72 1.40 2.83 13.64
CA GLY A 72 0.84 1.86 12.70
C GLY A 72 -0.14 2.52 11.74
N ALA A 73 -0.91 1.70 11.07
CA ALA A 73 -1.93 2.10 10.12
C ALA A 73 -1.44 2.43 8.69
N GLU A 74 -2.35 2.33 7.80
CA GLU A 74 -2.15 2.34 6.36
C GLU A 74 -2.81 3.56 5.71
N ALA A 75 -2.47 3.87 4.46
CA ALA A 75 -3.28 4.82 3.70
C ALA A 75 -4.67 4.21 3.41
N VAL A 76 -4.71 2.96 2.93
CA VAL A 76 -5.96 2.21 2.71
C VAL A 76 -5.84 0.80 3.27
N ASN A 77 -6.80 0.42 4.12
CA ASN A 77 -6.90 -0.89 4.75
C ASN A 77 -8.23 -1.55 4.36
N VAL A 78 -8.16 -2.67 3.64
CA VAL A 78 -9.32 -3.44 3.17
C VAL A 78 -9.45 -4.71 3.96
N LYS A 79 -10.65 -5.03 4.42
CA LYS A 79 -10.99 -6.23 5.18
C LYS A 79 -12.03 -7.08 4.46
N ALA A 80 -12.40 -8.21 5.07
CA ALA A 80 -13.37 -9.17 4.54
C ALA A 80 -14.70 -8.52 4.12
N GLY A 81 -15.33 -9.11 3.11
CA GLY A 81 -16.62 -8.68 2.57
C GLY A 81 -16.56 -7.46 1.66
N CYS A 82 -15.37 -7.08 1.22
CA CYS A 82 -15.18 -5.94 0.31
C CYS A 82 -15.00 -6.42 -1.14
N THR A 83 -15.51 -5.61 -2.09
CA THR A 83 -15.10 -5.62 -3.50
C THR A 83 -14.69 -4.19 -3.85
N VAL A 84 -13.42 -3.98 -4.21
CA VAL A 84 -12.83 -2.63 -4.22
C VAL A 84 -11.93 -2.43 -5.44
N ASP A 85 -12.09 -1.27 -6.09
CA ASP A 85 -11.07 -0.70 -6.96
C ASP A 85 -10.31 0.41 -6.22
N VAL A 86 -8.99 0.27 -6.14
CA VAL A 86 -8.07 1.29 -5.59
C VAL A 86 -7.17 1.75 -6.72
N ALA A 87 -7.42 2.92 -7.28
CA ALA A 87 -6.83 3.30 -8.56
C ALA A 87 -6.33 4.75 -8.62
N GLY A 88 -5.15 4.96 -9.18
CA GLY A 88 -4.63 6.30 -9.46
C GLY A 88 -4.46 7.17 -8.22
N ASN A 89 -4.25 6.58 -7.05
CA ASN A 89 -4.02 7.33 -5.82
C ASN A 89 -2.53 7.60 -5.62
N ILE A 90 -2.24 8.70 -4.94
CA ILE A 90 -0.92 9.01 -4.40
C ILE A 90 -0.94 8.69 -2.91
N MET A 91 0.02 7.89 -2.44
CA MET A 91 0.17 7.50 -1.03
C MET A 91 1.59 7.82 -0.59
N PHE A 92 1.76 8.96 0.04
CA PHE A 92 3.05 9.44 0.50
C PHE A 92 3.24 9.21 1.99
N SER A 93 4.34 8.57 2.36
CA SER A 93 4.76 8.36 3.76
C SER A 93 3.66 7.81 4.70
N PRO A 94 2.90 6.76 4.31
CA PRO A 94 2.07 6.06 5.29
C PRO A 94 2.95 5.45 6.38
N ASN A 95 2.45 5.40 7.62
CA ASN A 95 3.27 4.93 8.74
C ASN A 95 3.67 3.46 8.60
N THR A 96 2.76 2.61 8.15
CA THR A 96 3.04 1.19 7.90
C THR A 96 2.99 0.89 6.40
N ASN A 97 1.83 0.66 5.82
CA ASN A 97 1.72 0.34 4.40
C ASN A 97 0.94 1.39 3.63
N GLY A 98 1.21 1.50 2.34
CA GLY A 98 0.30 2.22 1.45
C GLY A 98 -1.04 1.51 1.38
N LEU A 99 -1.02 0.24 1.01
CA LEU A 99 -2.19 -0.62 0.95
C LEU A 99 -2.04 -1.83 1.86
N LYS A 100 -3.03 -2.10 2.69
CA LYS A 100 -3.23 -3.38 3.33
C LYS A 100 -4.49 -4.04 2.78
N LEU A 101 -4.30 -5.16 2.10
CA LEU A 101 -5.33 -5.92 1.41
C LEU A 101 -5.52 -7.23 2.15
N SER A 102 -6.68 -7.43 2.77
CA SER A 102 -6.88 -8.54 3.69
C SER A 102 -8.31 -9.05 3.65
N SER A 103 -8.48 -10.35 3.79
CA SER A 103 -9.78 -10.93 4.12
C SER A 103 -9.94 -11.19 5.62
N SER A 104 -9.17 -10.52 6.47
CA SER A 104 -9.32 -10.61 7.92
C SER A 104 -10.74 -10.24 8.35
N GLY A 105 -11.31 -11.04 9.23
CA GLY A 105 -12.71 -10.90 9.66
C GLY A 105 -13.72 -11.60 8.74
N GLN A 106 -13.28 -12.60 7.96
CA GLN A 106 -14.21 -13.48 7.24
C GLN A 106 -15.19 -14.17 8.19
N SER A 107 -16.42 -14.30 7.71
CA SER A 107 -17.51 -14.98 8.41
C SER A 107 -18.54 -15.44 7.39
N GLU A 108 -19.62 -16.09 7.83
CA GLU A 108 -20.72 -16.48 6.96
C GLU A 108 -21.34 -15.30 6.17
N THR A 109 -21.27 -14.10 6.72
CA THR A 109 -21.84 -12.89 6.08
C THR A 109 -20.78 -12.01 5.42
N ARG A 110 -19.50 -12.22 5.68
CA ARG A 110 -18.38 -11.47 5.14
C ARG A 110 -17.46 -12.40 4.40
N GLY A 111 -17.64 -12.49 3.09
CA GLY A 111 -16.79 -13.34 2.25
C GLY A 111 -15.38 -12.80 2.04
N GLN A 112 -14.66 -13.49 1.19
CA GLN A 112 -13.34 -13.09 0.71
C GLN A 112 -13.34 -11.65 0.19
N ALA A 113 -12.36 -10.87 0.57
CA ALA A 113 -12.13 -9.56 -0.04
C ALA A 113 -11.57 -9.73 -1.45
N LYS A 114 -12.05 -8.88 -2.37
CA LYS A 114 -11.63 -8.82 -3.77
C LYS A 114 -11.18 -7.41 -4.08
N VAL A 115 -9.94 -7.26 -4.53
CA VAL A 115 -9.34 -5.95 -4.74
C VAL A 115 -8.64 -5.89 -6.09
N GLN A 116 -8.93 -4.83 -6.85
CA GLN A 116 -8.12 -4.38 -7.97
C GLN A 116 -7.35 -3.14 -7.50
N ALA A 117 -6.03 -3.24 -7.38
CA ALA A 117 -5.16 -2.13 -6.98
C ALA A 117 -4.23 -1.77 -8.14
N TYR A 118 -4.48 -0.64 -8.79
CA TYR A 118 -3.76 -0.31 -10.01
C TYR A 118 -3.50 1.20 -10.19
N ASN A 119 -2.45 1.51 -10.93
CA ASN A 119 -2.04 2.88 -11.23
C ASN A 119 -1.82 3.76 -9.98
N ASN A 120 -1.54 3.16 -8.83
CA ASN A 120 -1.23 3.93 -7.62
C ASN A 120 0.26 4.26 -7.56
N THR A 121 0.59 5.41 -7.00
CA THR A 121 1.94 5.83 -6.67
C THR A 121 2.11 5.81 -5.15
N ILE A 122 2.96 4.90 -4.64
CA ILE A 122 3.19 4.72 -3.21
C ILE A 122 4.67 5.01 -2.92
N VAL A 123 4.92 6.01 -2.09
CA VAL A 123 6.26 6.55 -1.85
C VAL A 123 6.56 6.65 -0.37
N ASN A 124 7.76 6.25 0.02
CA ASN A 124 8.30 6.38 1.39
C ASN A 124 7.42 5.69 2.46
N ALA A 125 6.82 4.55 2.15
CA ALA A 125 6.02 3.81 3.11
C ALA A 125 6.87 3.15 4.19
N GLY A 126 6.41 3.16 5.44
CA GLY A 126 6.97 2.43 6.58
C GLY A 126 8.12 3.10 7.32
N TRP A 127 8.70 4.19 6.83
CA TRP A 127 9.89 4.81 7.45
C TRP A 127 9.62 5.41 8.83
N ARG A 128 8.40 5.80 9.11
CA ARG A 128 8.00 6.31 10.43
C ARG A 128 7.62 5.22 11.43
N ARG A 129 7.62 3.96 11.01
CA ARG A 129 7.31 2.80 11.85
C ARG A 129 8.59 2.13 12.34
N ASP A 130 8.61 1.78 13.62
CA ASP A 130 9.70 0.99 14.20
C ASP A 130 9.59 -0.50 13.80
N GLY A 131 10.74 -1.16 13.73
CA GLY A 131 10.84 -2.59 13.50
C GLY A 131 10.66 -3.02 12.03
N GLU A 132 10.46 -4.31 11.84
CA GLU A 132 10.36 -4.98 10.53
C GLU A 132 8.95 -4.87 9.95
N LYS A 133 8.45 -3.65 9.83
CA LYS A 133 7.11 -3.36 9.33
C LYS A 133 7.15 -2.21 8.35
N GLY A 134 6.17 -2.22 7.47
CA GLY A 134 5.96 -1.15 6.53
C GLY A 134 6.51 -1.47 5.14
N GLY A 135 5.65 -1.26 4.20
CA GLY A 135 5.92 -1.48 2.79
C GLY A 135 4.90 -0.75 1.94
N CYS A 136 4.98 -0.91 0.63
CA CYS A 136 3.99 -0.25 -0.20
C CYS A 136 2.67 -1.02 -0.19
N VAL A 137 2.69 -2.31 -0.42
CA VAL A 137 1.48 -3.16 -0.43
C VAL A 137 1.69 -4.41 0.42
N TYR A 138 0.72 -4.72 1.26
CA TYR A 138 0.67 -5.93 2.05
C TYR A 138 -0.63 -6.70 1.78
N ALA A 139 -0.53 -7.97 1.35
CA ALA A 139 -1.66 -8.83 1.03
C ALA A 139 -1.67 -10.08 1.90
N GLU A 140 -2.79 -10.36 2.57
CA GLU A 140 -2.90 -11.44 3.56
C GLU A 140 -4.30 -12.05 3.65
N LYS A 141 -4.42 -13.12 4.42
CA LYS A 141 -5.70 -13.70 4.86
C LYS A 141 -6.64 -14.02 3.70
N ASN A 142 -6.10 -14.74 2.72
CA ASN A 142 -6.85 -15.22 1.57
C ASN A 142 -7.51 -14.12 0.73
N VAL A 143 -6.96 -12.90 0.72
CA VAL A 143 -7.47 -11.86 -0.17
C VAL A 143 -7.25 -12.23 -1.63
N LEU A 144 -8.24 -12.02 -2.47
CA LEU A 144 -8.06 -12.02 -3.92
C LEU A 144 -7.64 -10.61 -4.35
N ALA A 145 -6.35 -10.41 -4.53
CA ALA A 145 -5.76 -9.12 -4.82
C ALA A 145 -5.05 -9.12 -6.17
N ASN A 146 -5.54 -8.35 -7.12
CA ASN A 146 -4.81 -8.04 -8.33
C ASN A 146 -4.12 -6.70 -8.17
N VAL A 147 -2.79 -6.71 -8.16
CA VAL A 147 -1.94 -5.54 -7.89
C VAL A 147 -1.09 -5.31 -9.13
N PHE A 148 -1.41 -4.29 -9.92
CA PHE A 148 -0.76 -4.08 -11.22
C PHE A 148 -0.63 -2.60 -11.59
N ASN A 149 0.34 -2.30 -12.42
CA ASN A 149 0.63 -0.94 -12.87
C ASN A 149 0.87 0.08 -11.72
N ASN A 150 1.31 -0.39 -10.56
CA ASN A 150 1.61 0.51 -9.45
C ASN A 150 3.09 0.91 -9.48
N LEU A 151 3.34 2.14 -9.03
CA LEU A 151 4.67 2.67 -8.78
C LEU A 151 4.94 2.63 -7.29
N MET A 152 5.89 1.79 -6.87
CA MET A 152 6.25 1.56 -5.47
C MET A 152 7.71 2.00 -5.25
N VAL A 153 7.89 3.07 -4.48
CA VAL A 153 9.17 3.75 -4.36
C VAL A 153 9.60 3.89 -2.91
N ASN A 154 10.83 3.51 -2.64
CA ASN A 154 11.52 3.76 -1.38
C ASN A 154 10.74 3.28 -0.14
N CYS A 155 10.21 2.07 -0.18
CA CYS A 155 9.58 1.46 0.99
C CYS A 155 10.65 0.98 1.96
N LYS A 156 10.44 1.17 3.26
CA LYS A 156 11.43 0.83 4.30
C LYS A 156 11.77 -0.65 4.34
N PHE A 157 10.75 -1.50 4.27
CA PHE A 157 10.92 -2.95 4.46
C PHE A 157 10.77 -3.71 3.15
N ARG A 158 9.59 -3.70 2.54
CA ARG A 158 9.32 -4.35 1.26
C ARG A 158 8.34 -3.54 0.44
N ALA A 159 8.57 -3.45 -0.85
CA ALA A 159 7.61 -2.81 -1.74
C ALA A 159 6.30 -3.60 -1.80
N MET A 160 6.40 -4.90 -2.03
CA MET A 160 5.26 -5.83 -2.00
C MET A 160 5.52 -6.91 -0.96
N THR A 161 4.58 -7.11 -0.06
CA THR A 161 4.63 -8.17 0.94
C THR A 161 3.40 -9.05 0.79
N PRO A 162 3.48 -10.10 -0.02
CA PRO A 162 2.49 -11.17 0.04
C PRO A 162 2.77 -11.97 1.32
N SER A 163 1.75 -12.13 2.14
CA SER A 163 1.88 -12.95 3.35
C SER A 163 2.13 -14.41 2.99
N PHE A 164 2.91 -15.09 3.81
CA PHE A 164 3.18 -16.51 3.60
C PHE A 164 1.93 -17.34 3.78
N LYS A 165 1.86 -18.42 3.01
CA LYS A 165 0.93 -19.50 3.27
C LYS A 165 1.47 -20.32 4.43
N ASN A 166 0.88 -20.13 5.61
CA ASN A 166 1.17 -20.99 6.75
C ASN A 166 0.51 -22.36 6.52
N PRO A 167 1.26 -23.49 6.56
CA PRO A 167 0.67 -24.82 6.41
C PRO A 167 -0.36 -25.16 7.50
N ASN A 168 -0.29 -24.50 8.65
CA ASN A 168 -1.23 -24.67 9.75
C ASN A 168 -2.45 -23.70 9.67
N ASP A 169 -2.38 -22.68 8.83
CA ASP A 169 -3.47 -21.76 8.53
C ASP A 169 -3.42 -21.39 7.03
N PRO A 170 -4.07 -22.18 6.19
CA PRO A 170 -4.02 -21.99 4.74
C PRO A 170 -4.68 -20.67 4.28
N GLU A 171 -5.43 -20.01 5.16
CA GLU A 171 -6.04 -18.69 4.88
C GLU A 171 -5.10 -17.53 5.21
N GLU A 172 -3.94 -17.76 5.78
CA GLU A 172 -3.03 -16.69 6.17
C GLU A 172 -2.44 -15.95 4.97
N GLY A 173 -2.09 -16.68 3.91
CA GLY A 173 -1.57 -16.10 2.68
C GLY A 173 -2.63 -15.35 1.84
N TYR A 174 -2.23 -14.78 0.74
CA TYR A 174 -3.16 -14.27 -0.26
C TYR A 174 -3.70 -15.41 -1.15
N SER A 175 -4.79 -15.18 -1.86
CA SER A 175 -5.38 -16.16 -2.78
C SER A 175 -4.41 -16.51 -3.90
N ASP A 176 -4.31 -17.79 -4.24
CA ASP A 176 -3.53 -18.30 -5.37
C ASP A 176 -4.09 -17.90 -6.75
N GLN A 177 -5.26 -17.30 -6.79
CA GLN A 177 -5.84 -16.70 -7.99
C GLN A 177 -5.44 -15.22 -8.16
N SER A 178 -4.71 -14.66 -7.21
CA SER A 178 -4.24 -13.28 -7.29
C SER A 178 -3.16 -13.10 -8.36
N VAL A 179 -3.13 -11.91 -8.96
CA VAL A 179 -2.08 -11.51 -9.90
C VAL A 179 -1.38 -10.27 -9.34
N ILE A 180 -0.07 -10.39 -9.12
CA ILE A 180 0.79 -9.28 -8.71
C ILE A 180 1.82 -9.12 -9.82
N ASP A 181 1.60 -8.18 -10.74
CA ASP A 181 2.45 -8.06 -11.93
C ASP A 181 2.38 -6.67 -12.55
N TYR A 182 3.24 -6.39 -13.51
CA TYR A 182 3.32 -5.10 -14.21
C TYR A 182 3.55 -3.91 -13.26
N ASN A 183 4.15 -4.12 -12.10
CA ASN A 183 4.48 -3.05 -11.18
C ASN A 183 5.89 -2.51 -11.43
N PHE A 184 6.14 -1.30 -10.97
CA PHE A 184 7.47 -0.73 -10.94
C PHE A 184 7.93 -0.59 -9.49
N TYR A 185 9.06 -1.19 -9.18
CA TYR A 185 9.66 -1.16 -7.85
C TYR A 185 11.00 -0.41 -7.91
N ALA A 186 11.16 0.62 -7.07
CA ALA A 186 12.41 1.34 -6.93
C ALA A 186 12.75 1.57 -5.47
N SER A 187 14.02 1.50 -5.12
CA SER A 187 14.50 1.95 -3.82
C SER A 187 15.02 3.39 -3.91
N GLY A 188 15.06 4.07 -2.76
CA GLY A 188 15.86 5.27 -2.59
C GLY A 188 17.33 4.94 -2.34
N SER A 189 18.14 5.96 -2.17
CA SER A 189 19.57 5.81 -1.82
C SER A 189 19.78 5.43 -0.35
N GLN A 190 18.81 5.68 0.51
CA GLN A 190 18.88 5.30 1.92
C GLN A 190 18.52 3.84 2.09
N LYS A 191 19.43 3.07 2.70
CA LYS A 191 19.16 1.69 3.07
C LYS A 191 18.40 1.63 4.39
N SER A 192 17.53 0.64 4.52
CA SER A 192 16.97 0.26 5.81
C SER A 192 18.07 -0.36 6.68
N ASP A 193 18.08 -0.06 7.96
CA ASP A 193 18.88 -0.77 8.98
C ASP A 193 18.25 -2.12 9.39
N ILE A 194 17.04 -2.39 8.91
CA ILE A 194 16.35 -3.65 9.16
C ILE A 194 16.96 -4.76 8.32
N VAL A 195 17.49 -5.76 9.00
CA VAL A 195 17.93 -7.01 8.39
C VAL A 195 16.81 -8.01 8.53
N TYR A 196 16.39 -8.56 7.41
CA TYR A 196 15.39 -9.62 7.36
C TYR A 196 16.07 -10.95 7.03
N GLU A 197 15.91 -11.94 7.89
CA GLU A 197 16.35 -13.32 7.66
C GLU A 197 15.16 -14.18 7.24
N GLU A 198 15.29 -14.82 6.11
CA GLU A 198 14.35 -15.82 5.67
C GLU A 198 14.72 -17.23 6.19
N GLU A 199 13.79 -18.17 6.11
CA GLU A 199 14.06 -19.59 6.35
C GLU A 199 15.20 -20.13 5.47
N SER A 200 15.50 -19.46 4.36
CA SER A 200 16.64 -19.74 3.50
C SER A 200 18.00 -19.33 4.07
N GLY A 201 18.04 -18.60 5.18
CA GLY A 201 19.24 -18.04 5.76
C GLY A 201 19.79 -16.82 5.01
N VAL A 202 19.02 -16.23 4.13
CA VAL A 202 19.40 -15.00 3.42
C VAL A 202 18.92 -13.79 4.18
N ALA A 203 19.83 -12.89 4.53
CA ALA A 203 19.55 -11.65 5.20
C ALA A 203 19.49 -10.48 4.20
N TYR A 204 18.49 -9.63 4.36
CA TYR A 204 18.29 -8.44 3.53
C TYR A 204 18.27 -7.20 4.39
N ALA A 205 19.06 -6.22 3.99
CA ALA A 205 19.15 -4.90 4.65
C ALA A 205 18.87 -3.77 3.65
N TRP A 206 17.98 -4.01 2.69
CA TRP A 206 17.72 -3.11 1.57
C TRP A 206 16.29 -2.58 1.59
N ALA A 207 16.17 -1.27 1.55
CA ALA A 207 14.87 -0.62 1.45
C ALA A 207 14.38 -0.64 0.00
N GLY A 208 13.36 -1.41 -0.28
CA GLY A 208 12.83 -1.55 -1.62
C GLY A 208 12.13 -2.88 -1.83
N TYR A 209 12.43 -3.52 -2.94
CA TYR A 209 11.87 -4.80 -3.27
C TYR A 209 12.76 -5.93 -2.76
N ASN A 210 12.17 -6.85 -2.04
CA ASN A 210 12.79 -8.11 -1.65
C ASN A 210 11.95 -9.27 -2.20
N TYR A 211 12.51 -9.95 -3.18
CA TYR A 211 11.78 -10.91 -3.99
C TYR A 211 12.00 -12.38 -3.59
N GLU A 212 13.10 -12.75 -2.97
CA GLU A 212 13.44 -14.15 -2.79
C GLU A 212 12.68 -14.83 -1.64
N HIS A 213 11.37 -14.83 -1.72
CA HIS A 213 10.53 -15.65 -0.87
C HIS A 213 10.16 -16.97 -1.54
N LYS A 214 10.66 -18.06 -1.00
CA LYS A 214 10.38 -19.42 -1.51
C LYS A 214 8.95 -19.91 -1.25
N ASN A 215 8.19 -19.18 -0.44
CA ASN A 215 6.87 -19.61 0.05
C ASN A 215 5.72 -18.72 -0.47
N TYR A 216 5.85 -18.14 -1.64
CA TYR A 216 4.73 -17.47 -2.27
C TYR A 216 3.61 -18.45 -2.60
N ASN A 217 2.36 -17.99 -2.54
CA ASN A 217 1.25 -18.70 -3.11
C ASN A 217 1.47 -18.87 -4.63
N SER A 218 0.75 -19.82 -5.22
CA SER A 218 0.90 -20.18 -6.64
C SER A 218 0.37 -19.15 -7.65
N GLY A 219 -0.05 -17.97 -7.21
CA GLY A 219 -0.48 -16.86 -8.08
C GLY A 219 0.65 -16.36 -9.00
N VAL A 220 0.29 -15.53 -9.96
CA VAL A 220 1.27 -14.88 -10.83
C VAL A 220 1.91 -13.72 -10.08
N VAL A 221 3.23 -13.73 -9.96
CA VAL A 221 3.98 -12.71 -9.22
C VAL A 221 5.14 -12.19 -10.07
N ASP A 222 5.11 -10.90 -10.35
CA ASP A 222 6.22 -10.09 -10.91
C ASP A 222 6.92 -10.65 -12.15
N VAL A 223 6.16 -11.28 -13.04
CA VAL A 223 6.72 -11.83 -14.31
C VAL A 223 7.11 -10.71 -15.27
N HIS A 224 6.33 -9.62 -15.31
CA HIS A 224 6.53 -8.48 -16.21
C HIS A 224 6.84 -7.18 -15.45
N SER A 225 6.97 -7.24 -14.13
CA SER A 225 7.30 -6.06 -13.32
C SER A 225 8.73 -5.57 -13.57
N ILE A 226 8.94 -4.27 -13.43
CA ILE A 226 10.27 -3.65 -13.49
C ILE A 226 10.76 -3.51 -12.06
N ILE A 227 11.87 -4.19 -11.74
CA ILE A 227 12.45 -4.23 -10.40
C ILE A 227 13.82 -3.59 -10.44
N ALA A 228 13.99 -2.48 -9.72
CA ALA A 228 15.29 -1.90 -9.47
C ALA A 228 16.00 -2.68 -8.35
N THR A 229 17.24 -3.06 -8.57
CA THR A 229 18.07 -3.70 -7.56
C THR A 229 18.81 -2.66 -6.73
N GLU A 230 19.44 -3.08 -5.63
CA GLU A 230 20.31 -2.22 -4.83
C GLU A 230 21.43 -1.56 -5.66
N ASN A 231 21.92 -2.25 -6.69
CA ASN A 231 22.99 -1.77 -7.55
C ASN A 231 22.49 -1.01 -8.78
N ASP A 232 21.20 -1.08 -9.08
CA ASP A 232 20.54 -0.43 -10.22
C ASP A 232 19.35 0.38 -9.70
N LEU A 233 19.63 1.44 -8.96
CA LEU A 233 18.62 2.35 -8.42
C LEU A 233 18.05 3.17 -9.55
N LYS A 234 16.82 2.87 -9.94
CA LYS A 234 16.10 3.61 -10.98
C LYS A 234 15.30 4.74 -10.36
N ASP A 235 15.67 5.97 -10.69
CA ASP A 235 14.85 7.13 -10.36
C ASP A 235 13.58 7.09 -11.21
N PRO A 236 12.38 7.13 -10.62
CA PRO A 236 11.13 7.22 -11.36
C PRO A 236 10.99 8.55 -12.12
N LEU A 237 11.84 9.54 -11.84
CA LEU A 237 11.83 10.84 -12.48
C LEU A 237 10.47 11.56 -12.31
N PHE A 238 10.12 11.87 -11.09
CA PHE A 238 8.93 12.68 -10.81
C PHE A 238 9.08 14.12 -11.29
N GLU A 239 7.98 14.75 -11.65
CA GLU A 239 7.96 16.14 -12.14
C GLU A 239 8.48 17.13 -11.10
N ASN A 240 8.05 17.01 -9.84
CA ASN A 240 8.51 17.84 -8.74
C ASN A 240 8.57 17.10 -7.42
N PHE A 241 9.38 16.04 -7.35
CA PHE A 241 9.66 15.34 -6.11
C PHE A 241 11.01 14.62 -6.21
N ALA A 242 11.87 14.85 -5.23
CA ALA A 242 13.17 14.18 -5.15
C ALA A 242 13.16 13.12 -4.04
N VAL A 243 13.16 11.86 -4.42
CA VAL A 243 13.00 10.69 -3.52
C VAL A 243 13.98 10.70 -2.35
N ASN A 244 15.21 11.16 -2.60
CA ASN A 244 16.31 11.08 -1.63
C ASN A 244 16.51 12.36 -0.80
N GLU A 245 15.70 13.38 -1.00
CA GLU A 245 15.89 14.69 -0.36
C GLU A 245 14.86 14.98 0.74
N VAL A 246 13.98 14.05 1.01
CA VAL A 246 12.87 14.23 1.96
C VAL A 246 13.16 13.50 3.26
N ALA A 247 12.81 14.15 4.37
CA ALA A 247 12.85 13.54 5.69
C ALA A 247 11.89 12.33 5.76
N LEU A 248 12.45 11.15 6.03
CA LEU A 248 11.69 9.90 5.96
C LEU A 248 10.89 9.61 7.23
N THR A 249 11.36 10.11 8.37
CA THR A 249 10.80 9.81 9.70
C THR A 249 9.90 10.92 10.25
N GLU A 250 9.68 11.97 9.50
CA GLU A 250 8.90 13.13 9.91
C GLU A 250 7.53 13.19 9.21
N TYR A 251 6.61 13.96 9.80
CA TYR A 251 5.30 14.27 9.20
C TYR A 251 5.44 15.45 8.24
N VAL A 252 6.07 15.23 7.11
CA VAL A 252 6.30 16.24 6.08
C VAL A 252 5.43 15.95 4.86
N TYR A 253 4.78 16.95 4.36
CA TYR A 253 4.10 16.92 3.07
C TYR A 253 4.04 18.32 2.50
N ASP A 254 4.50 18.51 1.27
CA ASP A 254 4.42 19.77 0.54
C ASP A 254 3.37 19.62 -0.58
N GLU A 255 2.38 20.49 -0.59
CA GLU A 255 1.33 20.52 -1.61
C GLU A 255 1.86 20.86 -3.02
N GLY A 256 3.07 21.41 -3.10
CA GLY A 256 3.77 21.65 -4.36
C GLY A 256 4.45 20.42 -4.96
N TRP A 257 4.51 19.30 -4.24
CA TRP A 257 5.08 18.07 -4.81
C TRP A 257 4.18 17.48 -5.89
N ASP A 258 4.81 17.14 -7.00
CA ASP A 258 4.16 16.48 -8.14
C ASP A 258 4.79 15.13 -8.40
N PHE A 259 4.00 14.09 -8.15
CA PHE A 259 4.38 12.68 -8.33
C PHE A 259 4.05 12.13 -9.73
N HIS A 260 3.66 12.97 -10.68
CA HIS A 260 3.62 12.54 -12.06
C HIS A 260 5.03 12.26 -12.57
N VAL A 261 5.17 11.30 -13.46
CA VAL A 261 6.48 10.95 -14.01
C VAL A 261 6.76 11.71 -15.29
N LYS A 262 7.99 12.20 -15.42
CA LYS A 262 8.45 12.91 -16.61
C LYS A 262 8.46 12.01 -17.84
N SER A 263 8.39 12.63 -19.00
CA SER A 263 8.74 11.99 -20.27
C SER A 263 10.14 11.39 -20.17
N GLY A 264 10.28 10.13 -20.55
CA GLY A 264 11.54 9.38 -20.45
C GLY A 264 11.74 8.63 -19.12
N SER A 265 10.79 8.69 -18.20
CA SER A 265 10.81 7.85 -16.99
C SER A 265 10.81 6.36 -17.37
N PRO A 266 11.63 5.54 -16.70
CA PRO A 266 11.60 4.09 -16.90
C PRO A 266 10.25 3.46 -16.49
N VAL A 267 9.46 4.14 -15.69
CA VAL A 267 8.11 3.71 -15.27
C VAL A 267 7.18 3.52 -16.47
N LEU A 268 7.36 4.30 -17.52
CA LEU A 268 6.47 4.28 -18.68
C LEU A 268 6.65 3.04 -19.60
N ALA A 269 7.64 2.21 -19.33
CA ALA A 269 8.03 1.13 -20.23
C ALA A 269 7.36 -0.23 -19.92
N GLY A 270 6.70 -0.42 -18.78
CA GLY A 270 6.34 -1.76 -18.29
C GLY A 270 4.87 -1.94 -17.90
N ALA A 271 3.98 -1.03 -18.22
CA ALA A 271 2.59 -1.14 -17.83
C ALA A 271 1.83 -2.18 -18.67
N ASN A 272 0.90 -2.89 -18.02
CA ASN A 272 -0.13 -3.66 -18.71
C ASN A 272 -1.04 -2.70 -19.50
N SER A 273 -1.11 -2.90 -20.80
CA SER A 273 -1.93 -2.09 -21.71
C SER A 273 -3.36 -2.62 -21.88
N GLY A 274 -3.84 -3.45 -20.95
CA GLY A 274 -5.17 -4.06 -21.03
C GLY A 274 -5.21 -5.39 -21.79
N THR A 275 -4.07 -6.02 -21.97
CA THR A 275 -3.98 -7.31 -22.67
C THR A 275 -4.28 -8.51 -21.78
N ASP A 276 -4.19 -8.35 -20.45
CA ASP A 276 -4.58 -9.39 -19.50
C ASP A 276 -6.03 -9.19 -19.06
N ALA A 277 -6.90 -10.11 -19.44
CA ALA A 277 -8.32 -10.05 -19.15
C ALA A 277 -8.68 -10.15 -17.65
N ASN A 278 -7.72 -10.57 -16.80
CA ASN A 278 -7.91 -10.64 -15.35
C ASN A 278 -7.59 -9.31 -14.66
N LEU A 279 -6.87 -8.41 -15.35
CA LEU A 279 -6.42 -7.13 -14.81
C LEU A 279 -7.31 -5.98 -15.31
N VAL A 280 -8.58 -6.04 -14.92
CA VAL A 280 -9.60 -5.05 -15.29
C VAL A 280 -10.32 -4.54 -14.03
N PRO A 281 -10.76 -3.28 -14.01
CA PRO A 281 -11.56 -2.75 -12.91
C PRO A 281 -12.81 -3.60 -12.63
N TYR A 282 -13.26 -3.61 -11.37
CA TYR A 282 -14.54 -4.19 -11.00
C TYR A 282 -15.72 -3.24 -11.32
N PHE A 283 -15.43 -1.93 -11.39
CA PHE A 283 -16.43 -0.86 -11.54
C PHE A 283 -16.11 0.15 -12.62
#